data_2ae5dc9b36171929d852422caf21cb40
#
_entry.id   2ae5dc9b36171929d852422caf21cb40
#
_cell.length_a   1.000
_cell.length_b   1.000
_cell.length_c   1.000
_cell.angle_alpha   90.00
_cell.angle_beta   90.00
_cell.angle_gamma   90.00
#
_symmetry.space_group_name_H-M   'P 1'
#
loop_
_entity.id
_entity.type
_entity.pdbx_description
1 polymer ?
#
loop_
_entity_poly.entity_id
_entity_poly.type
_entity_poly.pdbx_seq_one_letter_code
_entity_poly.pdbx_strand_id
1 'polypeptide(L)'
;MERNDIIKAVNSIFLERFELEESQLTPEKNIVEDLQLDSLDLVDMIVGLQQKFGIMLRDNQEIRTVRTLGDVYDFFEKLLQEHPEIEEKIKS
;
A
#
# COMPACT_ATOMS: atom_id res chain seq x y z
N MET A 1 -14.64 4.29 -0.02
CA MET A 1 -13.41 5.03 0.32
C MET A 1 -12.88 5.73 -0.91
N GLU A 2 -12.63 7.00 -0.82
CA GLU A 2 -12.15 7.78 -1.95
C GLU A 2 -10.67 7.54 -2.19
N ARG A 3 -10.21 7.83 -3.41
CA ARG A 3 -8.82 7.67 -3.81
C ARG A 3 -7.87 8.39 -2.85
N ASN A 4 -8.21 9.62 -2.45
CA ASN A 4 -7.37 10.39 -1.54
C ASN A 4 -7.19 9.71 -0.18
N ASP A 5 -8.23 9.04 0.31
CA ASP A 5 -8.17 8.32 1.57
C ASP A 5 -7.25 7.11 1.46
N ILE A 6 -7.31 6.43 0.31
CA ILE A 6 -6.44 5.29 0.02
C ILE A 6 -4.99 5.74 -0.03
N ILE A 7 -4.72 6.84 -0.72
CA ILE A 7 -3.37 7.40 -0.83
C ILE A 7 -2.81 7.74 0.55
N LYS A 8 -3.61 8.39 1.40
CA LYS A 8 -3.17 8.75 2.75
C LYS A 8 -2.87 7.52 3.60
N ALA A 9 -3.72 6.49 3.51
CA ALA A 9 -3.53 5.27 4.28
C ALA A 9 -2.26 4.55 3.85
N VAL A 10 -2.04 4.39 2.55
CA VAL A 10 -0.85 3.73 2.02
C VAL A 10 0.40 4.53 2.36
N ASN A 11 0.37 5.84 2.15
CA ASN A 11 1.53 6.70 2.44
C ASN A 11 1.91 6.64 3.93
N SER A 12 0.92 6.60 4.82
CA SER A 12 1.22 6.53 6.25
C SER A 12 1.98 5.25 6.62
N ILE A 13 1.66 4.14 5.94
CA ILE A 13 2.37 2.88 6.16
C ILE A 13 3.82 2.99 5.69
N PHE A 14 4.05 3.59 4.53
CA PHE A 14 5.41 3.81 4.03
C PHE A 14 6.21 4.72 4.97
N LEU A 15 5.58 5.76 5.49
CA LEU A 15 6.26 6.68 6.42
C LEU A 15 6.57 6.01 7.76
N GLU A 16 5.69 5.12 8.24
CA GLU A 16 5.90 4.41 9.50
C GLU A 16 6.97 3.33 9.41
N ARG A 17 7.04 2.64 8.27
CA ARG A 17 7.92 1.48 8.13
C ARG A 17 9.26 1.77 7.49
N PHE A 18 9.34 2.83 6.71
CA PHE A 18 10.56 3.20 5.98
C PHE A 18 10.90 4.64 6.29
N GLU A 19 12.17 4.96 6.26
CA GLU A 19 12.64 6.33 6.52
C GLU A 19 12.51 7.18 5.26
N LEU A 20 11.26 7.47 4.90
CA LEU A 20 10.93 8.26 3.72
C LEU A 20 10.25 9.57 4.13
N GLU A 21 10.39 10.58 3.29
CA GLU A 21 9.70 11.84 3.46
C GLU A 21 8.43 11.85 2.61
N GLU A 22 7.42 12.56 3.09
CA GLU A 22 6.14 12.64 2.38
C GLU A 22 6.30 13.16 0.95
N SER A 23 7.25 14.06 0.72
CA SER A 23 7.54 14.61 -0.61
C SER A 23 8.04 13.56 -1.59
N GLN A 24 8.57 12.43 -1.09
CA GLN A 24 9.02 11.34 -1.94
C GLN A 24 7.89 10.42 -2.38
N LEU A 25 6.72 10.55 -1.78
CA LEU A 25 5.60 9.64 -2.01
C LEU A 25 4.64 10.19 -3.07
N THR A 26 5.08 10.14 -4.32
CA THR A 26 4.26 10.52 -5.47
C THR A 26 3.95 9.29 -6.32
N PRO A 27 2.81 9.28 -7.03
CA PRO A 27 2.38 8.07 -7.77
C PRO A 27 3.39 7.57 -8.81
N GLU A 28 4.12 8.47 -9.43
CA GLU A 28 5.08 8.11 -10.48
C GLU A 28 6.40 7.56 -9.94
N LYS A 29 6.65 7.63 -8.64
CA LYS A 29 7.88 7.11 -8.06
C LYS A 29 7.97 5.60 -8.18
N ASN A 30 9.10 5.12 -8.71
CA ASN A 30 9.37 3.69 -8.78
C ASN A 30 9.82 3.22 -7.40
N ILE A 31 9.19 2.15 -6.91
CA ILE A 31 9.45 1.66 -5.56
C ILE A 31 10.89 1.17 -5.42
N VAL A 32 11.38 0.46 -6.41
CA VAL A 32 12.74 -0.10 -6.36
C VAL A 32 13.79 0.97 -6.69
N GLU A 33 13.59 1.71 -7.77
CA GLU A 33 14.59 2.65 -8.28
C GLU A 33 14.60 3.98 -7.52
N ASP A 34 13.43 4.54 -7.25
CA ASP A 34 13.32 5.87 -6.64
C ASP A 34 13.26 5.82 -5.12
N LEU A 35 12.53 4.86 -4.56
CA LEU A 35 12.39 4.71 -3.12
C LEU A 35 13.40 3.73 -2.52
N GLN A 36 14.14 3.03 -3.37
CA GLN A 36 15.19 2.08 -2.98
C GLN A 36 14.70 0.97 -2.06
N LEU A 37 13.48 0.51 -2.32
CA LEU A 37 12.87 -0.61 -1.58
C LEU A 37 13.02 -1.89 -2.41
N ASP A 38 13.29 -3.00 -1.75
CA ASP A 38 13.40 -4.30 -2.44
C ASP A 38 12.16 -5.16 -2.19
N SER A 39 12.19 -6.41 -2.66
CA SER A 39 11.04 -7.31 -2.52
C SER A 39 10.72 -7.65 -1.08
N LEU A 40 11.73 -7.69 -0.20
CA LEU A 40 11.52 -7.93 1.22
C LEU A 40 10.80 -6.76 1.86
N ASP A 41 11.12 -5.53 1.43
CA ASP A 41 10.44 -4.33 1.90
C ASP A 41 8.97 -4.34 1.49
N LEU A 42 8.67 -4.81 0.26
CA LEU A 42 7.30 -4.94 -0.21
C LEU A 42 6.50 -5.94 0.62
N VAL A 43 7.13 -7.06 0.99
CA VAL A 43 6.51 -8.05 1.87
C VAL A 43 6.21 -7.44 3.23
N ASP A 44 7.15 -6.67 3.77
CA ASP A 44 6.95 -5.99 5.05
C ASP A 44 5.80 -4.99 4.97
N MET A 45 5.67 -4.30 3.84
CA MET A 45 4.54 -3.38 3.62
C MET A 45 3.21 -4.14 3.64
N ILE A 46 3.15 -5.30 3.02
CA ILE A 46 1.94 -6.13 3.03
C ILE A 46 1.58 -6.54 4.45
N VAL A 47 2.56 -6.93 5.23
CA VAL A 47 2.34 -7.27 6.64
C VAL A 47 1.78 -6.06 7.39
N GLY A 48 2.30 -4.88 7.12
CA GLY A 48 1.79 -3.65 7.69
C GLY A 48 0.34 -3.37 7.32
N LEU A 49 -0.01 -3.60 6.05
CA LEU A 49 -1.38 -3.45 5.59
C LEU A 49 -2.32 -4.43 6.30
N GLN A 50 -1.89 -5.69 6.44
CA GLN A 50 -2.68 -6.70 7.13
C GLN A 50 -2.95 -6.32 8.57
N GLN A 51 -1.93 -5.84 9.26
CA GLN A 51 -2.05 -5.44 10.66
C GLN A 51 -2.91 -4.19 10.83
N LYS A 52 -2.72 -3.20 9.95
CA LYS A 52 -3.42 -1.93 10.07
C LYS A 52 -4.92 -2.08 9.78
N PHE A 53 -5.27 -2.90 8.79
CA PHE A 53 -6.65 -3.04 8.34
C PHE A 53 -7.30 -4.36 8.75
N GLY A 54 -6.57 -5.22 9.45
CA GLY A 54 -7.10 -6.48 9.93
C GLY A 54 -7.49 -7.45 8.83
N ILE A 55 -6.75 -7.45 7.73
CA ILE A 55 -7.05 -8.28 6.56
C ILE A 55 -5.97 -9.34 6.36
N MET A 56 -6.34 -10.40 5.66
CA MET A 56 -5.40 -11.47 5.30
C MET A 56 -5.17 -11.43 3.79
N LEU A 57 -3.98 -11.03 3.39
CA LEU A 57 -3.59 -10.99 1.98
C LEU A 57 -2.73 -12.22 1.68
N ARG A 58 -3.40 -13.35 1.42
CA ARG A 58 -2.71 -14.59 1.07
C ARG A 58 -2.58 -14.71 -0.44
N ASP A 59 -1.40 -15.13 -0.89
CA ASP A 59 -1.13 -15.48 -2.28
C ASP A 59 -1.52 -14.42 -3.29
N ASN A 60 -1.41 -13.16 -2.90
CA ASN A 60 -1.76 -12.08 -3.81
C ASN A 60 -0.55 -11.78 -4.69
N GLN A 61 -0.48 -12.47 -5.82
CA GLN A 61 0.64 -12.33 -6.75
C GLN A 61 0.68 -10.96 -7.42
N GLU A 62 -0.42 -10.23 -7.41
CA GLU A 62 -0.50 -8.91 -8.02
C GLU A 62 0.50 -7.93 -7.41
N ILE A 63 0.80 -8.09 -6.13
CA ILE A 63 1.77 -7.21 -5.47
C ILE A 63 3.16 -7.33 -6.09
N ARG A 64 3.47 -8.47 -6.69
CA ARG A 64 4.76 -8.69 -7.34
C ARG A 64 4.89 -7.94 -8.66
N THR A 65 3.76 -7.51 -9.24
CA THR A 65 3.75 -6.75 -10.49
C THR A 65 3.78 -5.26 -10.25
N VAL A 66 3.67 -4.84 -9.01
CA VAL A 66 3.73 -3.43 -8.63
C VAL A 66 5.13 -2.87 -8.89
N ARG A 67 5.19 -1.74 -9.56
CA ARG A 67 6.44 -1.06 -9.89
C ARG A 67 6.51 0.34 -9.29
N THR A 68 5.39 1.06 -9.32
CA THR A 68 5.32 2.43 -8.84
C THR A 68 4.41 2.53 -7.63
N LEU A 69 4.51 3.65 -6.92
CA LEU A 69 3.62 3.90 -5.80
C LEU A 69 2.17 3.98 -6.27
N GLY A 70 1.93 4.52 -7.47
CA GLY A 70 0.60 4.53 -8.08
C GLY A 70 0.03 3.13 -8.27
N ASP A 71 0.89 2.16 -8.61
CA ASP A 71 0.48 0.77 -8.73
C ASP A 71 0.02 0.21 -7.38
N VAL A 72 0.67 0.62 -6.29
CA VAL A 72 0.26 0.22 -4.94
C VAL A 72 -1.11 0.77 -4.62
N TYR A 73 -1.36 2.03 -4.98
CA TYR A 73 -2.67 2.64 -4.77
C TYR A 73 -3.76 1.91 -5.56
N ASP A 74 -3.47 1.57 -6.81
CA ASP A 74 -4.42 0.84 -7.65
C ASP A 74 -4.71 -0.54 -7.09
N PHE A 75 -3.68 -1.23 -6.65
CA PHE A 75 -3.80 -2.54 -6.02
C PHE A 75 -4.70 -2.47 -4.78
N PHE A 76 -4.48 -1.47 -3.94
CA PHE A 76 -5.24 -1.32 -2.72
C PHE A 76 -6.69 -0.93 -2.99
N GLU A 77 -6.91 -0.07 -3.99
CA GLU A 77 -8.26 0.31 -4.41
C GLU A 77 -9.05 -0.91 -4.89
N LYS A 78 -8.41 -1.76 -5.69
CA LYS A 78 -9.02 -3.00 -6.16
C LYS A 78 -9.35 -3.92 -5.00
N LEU A 79 -8.42 -4.02 -4.05
CA LEU A 79 -8.62 -4.85 -2.85
C LEU A 79 -9.85 -4.40 -2.07
N LEU A 80 -10.04 -3.11 -1.91
CA LEU A 80 -11.21 -2.57 -1.21
C LEU A 80 -12.50 -2.83 -1.97
N GLN A 81 -12.47 -2.82 -3.29
CA GLN A 81 -13.63 -3.15 -4.11
C GLN A 81 -14.03 -4.61 -3.97
N GLU A 82 -13.05 -5.49 -3.85
CA GLU A 82 -13.28 -6.93 -3.67
C GLU A 82 -13.66 -7.30 -2.24
N HIS A 83 -13.23 -6.47 -1.28
CA HIS A 83 -13.43 -6.71 0.15
C HIS A 83 -13.98 -5.45 0.82
N PRO A 84 -15.26 -5.11 0.58
CA PRO A 84 -15.85 -3.89 1.16
C PRO A 84 -15.86 -3.89 2.68
N GLU A 85 -15.77 -5.04 3.31
CA GLU A 85 -15.68 -5.15 4.77
C GLU A 85 -14.44 -4.47 5.34
N ILE A 86 -13.38 -4.35 4.53
CA ILE A 86 -12.15 -3.69 4.94
C ILE A 86 -12.40 -2.19 5.13
N GLU A 87 -13.17 -1.60 4.23
CA GLU A 87 -13.49 -0.18 4.29
C GLU A 87 -14.23 0.16 5.57
N GLU A 88 -15.12 -0.70 6.02
CA GLU A 88 -15.83 -0.51 7.28
C GLU A 88 -14.88 -0.50 8.47
N LYS A 89 -13.87 -1.37 8.45
CA LYS A 89 -12.88 -1.43 9.52
C LYS A 89 -12.01 -0.18 9.56
N ILE A 90 -11.71 0.39 8.39
CA ILE A 90 -10.90 1.60 8.30
C ILE A 90 -11.67 2.79 8.87
N LYS A 91 -12.98 2.85 8.61
CA LYS A 91 -13.82 3.96 9.04
C LYS A 91 -14.23 3.88 10.51
N SER A 92 -14.12 2.72 11.11
CA SER A 92 -14.48 2.56 12.52
C SER A 92 -13.31 2.97 13.48
#